data_1439a0751fd9dde144043a3e3b75ff44
#
_entry.id   1439a0751fd9dde144043a3e3b75ff44
#
_cell.length_a   1.000
_cell.length_b   1.000
_cell.length_c   1.000
_cell.angle_alpha   90.00
_cell.angle_beta   90.00
_cell.angle_gamma   90.00
#
_symmetry.space_group_name_H-M   'P 1'
#
loop_
_entity.id
_entity.type
_entity.pdbx_description
1 polymer ?
#
loop_
_entity_poly.entity_id
_entity_poly.type
_entity_poly.pdbx_seq_one_letter_code
_entity_poly.pdbx_strand_id
1 'polypeptide(L)'
;MLLKGKVAVIFGGSGAIGTAIAKVFIREGAHVYLCARDLNKLQNIATQLHQLGGAVHTASVDVLDSQSINNTVAQIAQDTGGLDLVINATSFIHNQGKEILELNLDEFVGGINPFLTAQFNISKAVVPFMGGDRGGTMISIVAPSARMAIPGHLGHIVGCAGIEAFIKALASELGPKNIRVLGVRSHAIVDAVQAGSYTRELFESKAQAMGLSIGQWLEGAAQGTMLKRLPTLSQVAETVAFLASEHANSMTATVVNMTAGAIVD
;
A
#
# COMPACT_ATOMS: atom_id res chain seq x y z
N MET A 1 -13.55 -13.55 -13.08
CA MET A 1 -12.16 -13.08 -12.93
C MET A 1 -12.12 -11.61 -13.27
N LEU A 2 -11.89 -10.77 -12.27
CA LEU A 2 -11.91 -9.30 -12.41
C LEU A 2 -10.68 -8.74 -13.14
N LEU A 3 -9.54 -9.45 -13.11
CA LEU A 3 -8.23 -8.95 -13.54
C LEU A 3 -7.57 -9.86 -14.59
N LYS A 4 -8.38 -10.63 -15.33
CA LYS A 4 -7.86 -11.61 -16.30
C LYS A 4 -6.90 -10.99 -17.32
N GLY A 5 -5.67 -11.50 -17.36
CA GLY A 5 -4.61 -11.08 -18.28
C GLY A 5 -3.98 -9.72 -17.96
N LYS A 6 -4.38 -9.05 -16.87
CA LYS A 6 -3.77 -7.78 -16.44
C LYS A 6 -2.38 -8.01 -15.85
N VAL A 7 -1.44 -7.14 -16.18
CA VAL A 7 -0.08 -7.12 -15.62
C VAL A 7 -0.06 -6.19 -14.41
N ALA A 8 0.21 -6.75 -13.23
CA ALA A 8 0.19 -6.06 -11.94
C ALA A 8 1.58 -6.02 -11.31
N VAL A 9 2.07 -4.83 -10.96
CA VAL A 9 3.30 -4.65 -10.18
C VAL A 9 2.92 -4.20 -8.77
N ILE A 10 3.39 -4.94 -7.75
CA ILE A 10 3.11 -4.69 -6.33
C ILE A 10 4.41 -4.35 -5.62
N PHE A 11 4.64 -3.06 -5.37
CA PHE A 11 5.72 -2.58 -4.51
C PHE A 11 5.34 -2.78 -3.05
N GLY A 12 6.28 -3.29 -2.24
CA GLY A 12 5.98 -3.79 -0.90
C GLY A 12 5.37 -5.20 -0.92
N GLY A 13 5.61 -5.97 -2.00
CA GLY A 13 5.06 -7.30 -2.24
C GLY A 13 5.42 -8.36 -1.20
N SER A 14 6.50 -8.15 -0.43
CA SER A 14 6.89 -9.03 0.68
C SER A 14 6.21 -8.70 2.02
N GLY A 15 5.43 -7.63 2.10
CA GLY A 15 4.64 -7.25 3.27
C GLY A 15 3.30 -8.00 3.35
N ALA A 16 2.66 -7.98 4.52
CA ALA A 16 1.38 -8.65 4.76
C ALA A 16 0.29 -8.20 3.78
N ILE A 17 0.13 -6.88 3.57
CA ILE A 17 -0.86 -6.31 2.66
C ILE A 17 -0.53 -6.65 1.20
N GLY A 18 0.73 -6.45 0.77
CA GLY A 18 1.16 -6.75 -0.60
C GLY A 18 0.96 -8.22 -0.96
N THR A 19 1.31 -9.13 -0.05
CA THR A 19 1.07 -10.57 -0.20
C THR A 19 -0.42 -10.92 -0.30
N ALA A 20 -1.26 -10.30 0.53
CA ALA A 20 -2.71 -10.52 0.49
C ALA A 20 -3.32 -10.03 -0.83
N ILE A 21 -2.90 -8.85 -1.32
CA ILE A 21 -3.31 -8.31 -2.63
C ILE A 21 -2.87 -9.26 -3.75
N ALA A 22 -1.62 -9.74 -3.72
CA ALA A 22 -1.12 -10.67 -4.72
C ALA A 22 -1.95 -11.95 -4.80
N LYS A 23 -2.34 -12.51 -3.66
CA LYS A 23 -3.24 -13.68 -3.57
C LYS A 23 -4.55 -13.45 -4.33
N VAL A 24 -5.19 -12.33 -4.07
CA VAL A 24 -6.47 -11.99 -4.71
C VAL A 24 -6.27 -11.71 -6.20
N PHE A 25 -5.24 -10.97 -6.57
CA PHE A 25 -4.95 -10.67 -7.98
C PHE A 25 -4.70 -11.92 -8.81
N ILE A 26 -3.95 -12.89 -8.27
CA ILE A 26 -3.74 -14.19 -8.91
C ILE A 26 -5.06 -14.93 -9.08
N ARG A 27 -5.89 -15.03 -8.04
CA ARG A 27 -7.22 -15.64 -8.10
C ARG A 27 -8.09 -14.98 -9.17
N GLU A 28 -7.95 -13.68 -9.35
CA GLU A 28 -8.68 -12.90 -10.35
C GLU A 28 -8.02 -12.90 -11.74
N GLY A 29 -6.94 -13.66 -11.93
CA GLY A 29 -6.33 -13.93 -13.23
C GLY A 29 -5.28 -12.93 -13.70
N ALA A 30 -4.71 -12.12 -12.80
CA ALA A 30 -3.61 -11.23 -13.12
C ALA A 30 -2.25 -11.96 -13.16
N HIS A 31 -1.32 -11.41 -13.95
CA HIS A 31 0.11 -11.71 -13.90
C HIS A 31 0.76 -10.77 -12.88
N VAL A 32 1.33 -11.30 -11.81
CA VAL A 32 1.78 -10.51 -10.67
C VAL A 32 3.29 -10.45 -10.57
N TYR A 33 3.83 -9.24 -10.48
CA TYR A 33 5.23 -8.94 -10.18
C TYR A 33 5.34 -8.38 -8.75
N LEU A 34 5.99 -9.14 -7.87
CA LEU A 34 6.24 -8.74 -6.48
C LEU A 34 7.59 -8.03 -6.38
N CYS A 35 7.57 -6.78 -5.92
CA CYS A 35 8.75 -5.95 -5.77
C CYS A 35 8.97 -5.59 -4.29
N ALA A 36 10.17 -5.87 -3.76
CA ALA A 36 10.64 -5.47 -2.44
C ALA A 36 12.16 -5.64 -2.35
N ARG A 37 12.79 -5.14 -1.28
CA ARG A 37 14.25 -5.21 -1.10
C ARG A 37 14.78 -6.63 -0.85
N ASP A 38 14.05 -7.42 -0.07
CA ASP A 38 14.45 -8.79 0.32
C ASP A 38 13.95 -9.81 -0.70
N LEU A 39 14.85 -10.20 -1.61
CA LEU A 39 14.56 -11.17 -2.66
C LEU A 39 14.24 -12.57 -2.10
N ASN A 40 14.92 -12.99 -1.02
CA ASN A 40 14.67 -14.31 -0.42
C ASN A 40 13.25 -14.41 0.15
N LYS A 41 12.81 -13.34 0.83
CA LYS A 41 11.44 -13.25 1.34
C LYS A 41 10.42 -13.25 0.21
N LEU A 42 10.69 -12.53 -0.88
CA LEU A 42 9.83 -12.53 -2.08
C LEU A 42 9.72 -13.93 -2.71
N GLN A 43 10.84 -14.64 -2.87
CA GLN A 43 10.86 -15.98 -3.46
C GLN A 43 10.06 -16.99 -2.62
N ASN A 44 10.19 -16.92 -1.29
CA ASN A 44 9.38 -17.76 -0.39
C ASN A 44 7.88 -17.51 -0.56
N ILE A 45 7.47 -16.24 -0.68
CA ILE A 45 6.08 -15.86 -0.93
C ILE A 45 5.63 -16.32 -2.31
N ALA A 46 6.44 -16.10 -3.34
CA ALA A 46 6.13 -16.53 -4.70
C ALA A 46 5.92 -18.05 -4.79
N THR A 47 6.76 -18.84 -4.09
CA THR A 47 6.59 -20.29 -4.02
C THR A 47 5.23 -20.69 -3.45
N GLN A 48 4.77 -20.02 -2.39
CA GLN A 48 3.43 -20.27 -1.82
C GLN A 48 2.31 -19.85 -2.79
N LEU A 49 2.49 -18.73 -3.49
CA LEU A 49 1.52 -18.20 -4.43
C LEU A 49 1.42 -19.03 -5.73
N HIS A 50 2.51 -19.61 -6.19
CA HIS A 50 2.51 -20.53 -7.33
C HIS A 50 1.62 -21.76 -7.11
N GLN A 51 1.49 -22.21 -5.86
CA GLN A 51 0.57 -23.32 -5.50
C GLN A 51 -0.91 -22.97 -5.76
N LEU A 52 -1.23 -21.67 -5.91
CA LEU A 52 -2.57 -21.21 -6.27
C LEU A 52 -2.80 -21.17 -7.79
N GLY A 53 -1.83 -21.61 -8.59
CA GLY A 53 -1.96 -21.73 -10.05
C GLY A 53 -1.73 -20.41 -10.81
N GLY A 54 -1.13 -19.39 -10.21
CA GLY A 54 -0.93 -18.08 -10.84
C GLY A 54 0.48 -17.81 -11.36
N ALA A 55 0.60 -16.88 -12.29
CA ALA A 55 1.88 -16.35 -12.76
C ALA A 55 2.38 -15.30 -11.79
N VAL A 56 3.45 -15.63 -11.05
CA VAL A 56 4.07 -14.74 -10.06
C VAL A 56 5.56 -14.61 -10.36
N HIS A 57 6.03 -13.38 -10.43
CA HIS A 57 7.44 -13.04 -10.61
C HIS A 57 7.92 -12.19 -9.44
N THR A 58 9.22 -12.18 -9.20
CA THR A 58 9.82 -11.41 -8.11
C THR A 58 10.96 -10.55 -8.60
N ALA A 59 11.07 -9.33 -8.08
CA ALA A 59 12.19 -8.45 -8.36
C ALA A 59 12.65 -7.73 -7.09
N SER A 60 13.99 -7.70 -6.87
CA SER A 60 14.57 -6.91 -5.79
C SER A 60 14.58 -5.44 -6.17
N VAL A 61 13.89 -4.60 -5.39
CA VAL A 61 13.74 -3.16 -5.66
C VAL A 61 13.79 -2.37 -4.35
N ASP A 62 14.63 -1.34 -4.32
CA ASP A 62 14.52 -0.28 -3.32
C ASP A 62 13.73 0.90 -3.93
N VAL A 63 12.56 1.19 -3.39
CA VAL A 63 11.69 2.27 -3.88
C VAL A 63 12.23 3.67 -3.57
N LEU A 64 13.26 3.78 -2.75
CA LEU A 64 13.97 5.04 -2.51
C LEU A 64 15.13 5.25 -3.51
N ASP A 65 15.53 4.22 -4.24
CA ASP A 65 16.51 4.30 -5.33
C ASP A 65 15.79 4.38 -6.69
N SER A 66 15.78 5.56 -7.29
CA SER A 66 15.14 5.80 -8.58
C SER A 66 15.72 4.96 -9.71
N GLN A 67 17.03 4.65 -9.69
CA GLN A 67 17.66 3.82 -10.71
C GLN A 67 17.21 2.37 -10.58
N SER A 68 17.15 1.84 -9.36
CA SER A 68 16.63 0.49 -9.07
C SER A 68 15.22 0.30 -9.60
N ILE A 69 14.31 1.25 -9.33
CA ILE A 69 12.92 1.19 -9.84
C ILE A 69 12.89 1.25 -11.36
N ASN A 70 13.57 2.25 -11.97
CA ASN A 70 13.53 2.46 -13.41
C ASN A 70 13.99 1.21 -14.17
N ASN A 71 15.09 0.60 -13.76
CA ASN A 71 15.62 -0.61 -14.39
C ASN A 71 14.61 -1.76 -14.30
N THR A 72 14.06 -1.99 -13.11
CA THR A 72 13.11 -3.09 -12.88
C THR A 72 11.82 -2.89 -13.64
N VAL A 73 11.25 -1.70 -13.61
CA VAL A 73 9.98 -1.38 -14.29
C VAL A 73 10.16 -1.47 -15.82
N ALA A 74 11.27 -0.97 -16.36
CA ALA A 74 11.55 -1.07 -17.79
C ALA A 74 11.67 -2.54 -18.25
N GLN A 75 12.35 -3.39 -17.45
CA GLN A 75 12.44 -4.82 -17.75
C GLN A 75 11.07 -5.50 -17.76
N ILE A 76 10.26 -5.27 -16.71
CA ILE A 76 8.89 -5.82 -16.64
C ILE A 76 8.06 -5.37 -17.84
N ALA A 77 8.13 -4.09 -18.19
CA ALA A 77 7.37 -3.54 -19.32
C ALA A 77 7.83 -4.12 -20.66
N GLN A 78 9.13 -4.37 -20.81
CA GLN A 78 9.67 -5.04 -22.01
C GLN A 78 9.16 -6.48 -22.13
N ASP A 79 9.14 -7.23 -21.03
CA ASP A 79 8.72 -8.62 -21.00
C ASP A 79 7.20 -8.81 -21.20
N THR A 80 6.41 -7.78 -20.83
CA THR A 80 4.93 -7.86 -20.81
C THR A 80 4.23 -6.96 -21.82
N GLY A 81 4.98 -6.11 -22.50
CA GLY A 81 4.43 -5.10 -23.41
C GLY A 81 3.76 -3.91 -22.71
N GLY A 82 3.96 -3.72 -21.40
CA GLY A 82 3.44 -2.62 -20.59
C GLY A 82 2.76 -3.07 -19.30
N LEU A 83 2.27 -2.11 -18.52
CA LEU A 83 1.70 -2.32 -17.19
C LEU A 83 0.23 -1.90 -17.15
N ASP A 84 -0.62 -2.67 -16.47
CA ASP A 84 -2.03 -2.33 -16.25
C ASP A 84 -2.29 -1.82 -14.84
N LEU A 85 -1.68 -2.46 -13.84
CA LEU A 85 -1.96 -2.23 -12.42
C LEU A 85 -0.67 -1.99 -11.65
N VAL A 86 -0.64 -0.93 -10.85
CA VAL A 86 0.49 -0.62 -9.98
C VAL A 86 -0.04 -0.40 -8.57
N ILE A 87 0.45 -1.20 -7.62
CA ILE A 87 0.08 -1.10 -6.22
C ILE A 87 1.29 -0.66 -5.40
N ASN A 88 1.14 0.44 -4.66
CA ASN A 88 2.11 0.85 -3.66
C ASN A 88 1.61 0.45 -2.26
N ALA A 89 2.14 -0.65 -1.74
CA ALA A 89 1.95 -1.15 -0.39
C ALA A 89 3.24 -1.04 0.46
N THR A 90 4.14 -0.14 0.07
CA THR A 90 5.38 0.11 0.83
C THR A 90 5.09 0.85 2.12
N SER A 91 5.94 0.62 3.12
CA SER A 91 5.90 1.34 4.38
C SER A 91 7.31 1.47 4.96
N PHE A 92 7.48 2.45 5.85
CA PHE A 92 8.77 2.81 6.41
C PHE A 92 8.64 2.97 7.93
N ILE A 93 9.71 2.60 8.64
CA ILE A 93 9.83 2.86 10.07
C ILE A 93 9.92 4.37 10.27
N HIS A 94 9.17 4.89 11.22
CA HIS A 94 9.11 6.31 11.54
C HIS A 94 8.84 6.48 13.03
N ASN A 95 9.14 7.68 13.56
CA ASN A 95 8.91 7.97 14.96
C ASN A 95 7.40 8.01 15.27
N GLN A 96 7.01 7.39 16.37
CA GLN A 96 5.68 7.47 16.97
C GLN A 96 5.81 7.55 18.49
N GLY A 97 5.10 8.49 19.10
CA GLY A 97 5.05 8.70 20.55
C GLY A 97 5.71 9.98 21.03
N LYS A 98 6.68 10.55 20.29
CA LYS A 98 7.31 11.83 20.66
C LYS A 98 6.43 13.02 20.26
N GLU A 99 6.15 13.87 21.22
CA GLU A 99 5.49 15.16 20.98
C GLU A 99 6.48 16.23 20.49
N ILE A 100 5.97 17.38 20.07
CA ILE A 100 6.75 18.45 19.40
C ILE A 100 7.99 18.90 20.17
N LEU A 101 7.96 18.92 21.50
CA LEU A 101 9.11 19.33 22.31
C LEU A 101 10.23 18.28 22.37
N GLU A 102 9.94 17.02 22.07
CA GLU A 102 10.87 15.90 22.10
C GLU A 102 11.32 15.46 20.71
N LEU A 103 10.52 15.81 19.69
CA LEU A 103 10.72 15.39 18.31
C LEU A 103 11.79 16.26 17.66
N ASN A 104 12.87 15.65 17.17
CA ASN A 104 13.85 16.37 16.37
C ASN A 104 13.45 16.40 14.88
N LEU A 105 14.14 17.24 14.08
CA LEU A 105 13.83 17.43 12.67
C LEU A 105 13.98 16.13 11.84
N ASP A 106 15.02 15.35 12.09
CA ASP A 106 15.26 14.10 11.33
C ASP A 106 14.16 13.07 11.60
N GLU A 107 13.70 12.94 12.84
CA GLU A 107 12.58 12.09 13.22
C GLU A 107 11.26 12.58 12.58
N PHE A 108 11.06 13.89 12.53
CA PHE A 108 9.89 14.48 11.86
C PHE A 108 9.89 14.19 10.37
N VAL A 109 10.98 14.52 9.66
CA VAL A 109 11.07 14.31 8.21
C VAL A 109 11.13 12.82 7.85
N GLY A 110 11.61 11.96 8.75
CA GLY A 110 11.58 10.50 8.60
C GLY A 110 10.16 9.93 8.48
N GLY A 111 9.16 10.61 9.02
CA GLY A 111 7.73 10.28 8.83
C GLY A 111 7.14 10.79 7.51
N ILE A 112 7.89 11.57 6.73
CA ILE A 112 7.42 12.26 5.53
C ILE A 112 8.20 11.81 4.28
N ASN A 113 9.51 12.06 4.28
CA ASN A 113 10.35 11.96 3.08
C ASN A 113 10.33 10.56 2.44
N PRO A 114 10.55 9.45 3.16
CA PRO A 114 10.56 8.13 2.53
C PRO A 114 9.22 7.79 1.86
N PHE A 115 8.12 8.19 2.49
CA PHE A 115 6.77 7.92 1.99
C PHE A 115 6.50 8.67 0.68
N LEU A 116 6.79 9.97 0.62
CA LEU A 116 6.56 10.80 -0.57
C LEU A 116 7.58 10.49 -1.68
N THR A 117 8.83 10.23 -1.32
CA THR A 117 9.85 9.81 -2.28
C THR A 117 9.46 8.50 -2.97
N ALA A 118 8.98 7.52 -2.22
CA ALA A 118 8.50 6.25 -2.80
C ALA A 118 7.31 6.47 -3.76
N GLN A 119 6.32 7.29 -3.36
CA GLN A 119 5.20 7.65 -4.23
C GLN A 119 5.68 8.28 -5.54
N PHE A 120 6.58 9.25 -5.46
CA PHE A 120 7.13 9.95 -6.62
C PHE A 120 7.94 9.02 -7.52
N ASN A 121 8.89 8.28 -6.97
CA ASN A 121 9.77 7.40 -7.74
C ASN A 121 8.99 6.30 -8.46
N ILE A 122 8.07 5.63 -7.76
CA ILE A 122 7.20 4.61 -8.35
C ILE A 122 6.39 5.23 -9.50
N SER A 123 5.71 6.34 -9.25
CA SER A 123 4.85 6.98 -10.25
C SER A 123 5.65 7.38 -11.49
N LYS A 124 6.80 8.02 -11.30
CA LYS A 124 7.66 8.46 -12.40
C LYS A 124 8.18 7.30 -13.25
N ALA A 125 8.50 6.16 -12.63
CA ALA A 125 9.01 4.99 -13.34
C ALA A 125 7.93 4.25 -14.13
N VAL A 126 6.69 4.13 -13.59
CA VAL A 126 5.66 3.27 -14.20
C VAL A 126 4.82 3.99 -15.26
N VAL A 127 4.59 5.30 -15.13
CA VAL A 127 3.73 6.08 -16.04
C VAL A 127 4.12 5.97 -17.51
N PRO A 128 5.41 5.92 -17.92
CA PRO A 128 5.77 5.73 -19.32
C PRO A 128 5.28 4.43 -19.97
N PHE A 129 4.92 3.43 -19.15
CA PHE A 129 4.54 2.09 -19.59
C PHE A 129 3.06 1.77 -19.32
N MET A 130 2.25 2.79 -18.99
CA MET A 130 0.83 2.68 -18.68
C MET A 130 0.00 3.63 -19.56
N GLY A 131 -1.31 3.40 -19.59
CA GLY A 131 -2.24 4.35 -20.22
C GLY A 131 -2.53 4.10 -21.71
N GLY A 132 -3.03 5.13 -22.40
CA GLY A 132 -3.50 5.02 -23.78
C GLY A 132 -4.66 4.02 -23.92
N ASP A 133 -4.66 3.23 -24.99
CA ASP A 133 -5.68 2.20 -25.22
C ASP A 133 -5.67 1.08 -24.17
N ARG A 134 -4.52 0.83 -23.56
CA ARG A 134 -4.37 -0.17 -22.49
C ARG A 134 -5.07 0.28 -21.20
N GLY A 135 -5.13 1.59 -20.97
CA GLY A 135 -5.55 2.15 -19.68
C GLY A 135 -4.51 1.89 -18.59
N GLY A 136 -4.88 2.19 -17.36
CA GLY A 136 -4.02 1.92 -16.21
C GLY A 136 -4.69 2.26 -14.89
N THR A 137 -4.27 1.59 -13.81
CA THR A 137 -4.73 1.91 -12.45
C THR A 137 -3.57 1.87 -11.47
N MET A 138 -3.38 2.96 -10.75
CA MET A 138 -2.42 3.08 -9.65
C MET A 138 -3.17 3.18 -8.32
N ILE A 139 -2.81 2.34 -7.35
CA ILE A 139 -3.45 2.32 -6.03
C ILE A 139 -2.39 2.37 -4.94
N SER A 140 -2.51 3.32 -4.01
CA SER A 140 -1.64 3.44 -2.84
C SER A 140 -2.39 3.07 -1.57
N ILE A 141 -1.75 2.25 -0.72
CA ILE A 141 -2.25 1.95 0.62
C ILE A 141 -1.81 3.06 1.56
N VAL A 142 -2.75 3.63 2.29
CA VAL A 142 -2.53 4.78 3.18
C VAL A 142 -3.03 4.45 4.58
N ALA A 143 -2.29 4.90 5.60
CA ALA A 143 -2.77 4.81 6.98
C ALA A 143 -3.86 5.87 7.26
N PRO A 144 -4.73 5.66 8.24
CA PRO A 144 -5.81 6.60 8.56
C PRO A 144 -5.31 7.90 9.18
N SER A 145 -4.02 7.97 9.51
CA SER A 145 -3.38 9.09 10.21
C SER A 145 -3.54 10.43 9.49
N ALA A 146 -3.73 10.45 8.15
CA ALA A 146 -4.01 11.67 7.41
C ALA A 146 -5.28 12.42 7.89
N ARG A 147 -6.18 11.73 8.58
CA ARG A 147 -7.49 12.23 9.05
C ARG A 147 -7.68 12.09 10.55
N MET A 148 -6.62 11.70 11.29
CA MET A 148 -6.66 11.52 12.75
C MET A 148 -5.66 12.46 13.42
N ALA A 149 -6.12 13.23 14.40
CA ALA A 149 -5.24 14.03 15.25
C ALA A 149 -4.77 13.18 16.44
N ILE A 150 -3.64 12.50 16.28
CA ILE A 150 -3.08 11.62 17.31
C ILE A 150 -1.77 12.27 17.84
N PRO A 151 -1.67 12.57 19.15
CA PRO A 151 -0.42 13.05 19.74
C PRO A 151 0.76 12.11 19.46
N GLY A 152 1.95 12.65 19.30
CA GLY A 152 3.15 11.86 19.00
C GLY A 152 3.24 11.26 17.58
N HIS A 153 2.39 11.69 16.64
CA HIS A 153 2.37 11.15 15.26
C HIS A 153 2.60 12.23 14.19
N LEU A 154 3.18 13.37 14.57
CA LEU A 154 3.21 14.57 13.72
C LEU A 154 3.79 14.32 12.33
N GLY A 155 4.99 13.74 12.21
CA GLY A 155 5.61 13.44 10.91
C GLY A 155 4.80 12.47 10.08
N HIS A 156 4.30 11.39 10.70
CA HIS A 156 3.49 10.38 10.02
C HIS A 156 2.14 10.92 9.51
N ILE A 157 1.48 11.77 10.30
CA ILE A 157 0.24 12.45 9.88
C ILE A 157 0.49 13.31 8.65
N VAL A 158 1.54 14.11 8.65
CA VAL A 158 1.93 14.98 7.52
C VAL A 158 2.27 14.13 6.29
N GLY A 159 3.04 13.04 6.45
CA GLY A 159 3.36 12.11 5.37
C GLY A 159 2.11 11.47 4.75
N CYS A 160 1.21 10.96 5.58
CA CYS A 160 -0.05 10.37 5.10
C CYS A 160 -0.95 11.40 4.40
N ALA A 161 -1.07 12.62 4.93
CA ALA A 161 -1.80 13.70 4.29
C ALA A 161 -1.18 14.09 2.94
N GLY A 162 0.15 14.11 2.87
CA GLY A 162 0.91 14.32 1.64
C GLY A 162 0.62 13.24 0.59
N ILE A 163 0.52 11.96 0.98
CA ILE A 163 0.14 10.88 0.05
C ILE A 163 -1.27 11.10 -0.49
N GLU A 164 -2.25 11.47 0.33
CA GLU A 164 -3.62 11.72 -0.14
C GLU A 164 -3.68 12.92 -1.10
N ALA A 165 -2.93 13.97 -0.83
CA ALA A 165 -2.79 15.12 -1.74
C ALA A 165 -2.11 14.72 -3.05
N PHE A 166 -1.04 13.92 -2.98
CA PHE A 166 -0.31 13.38 -4.14
C PHE A 166 -1.22 12.56 -5.06
N ILE A 167 -2.05 11.66 -4.49
CA ILE A 167 -3.02 10.86 -5.24
C ILE A 167 -3.96 11.75 -6.06
N LYS A 168 -4.51 12.81 -5.46
CA LYS A 168 -5.43 13.74 -6.12
C LYS A 168 -4.75 14.54 -7.23
N ALA A 169 -3.57 15.07 -6.96
CA ALA A 169 -2.79 15.83 -7.94
C ALA A 169 -2.39 14.94 -9.13
N LEU A 170 -1.84 13.75 -8.86
CA LEU A 170 -1.42 12.82 -9.90
C LEU A 170 -2.60 12.32 -10.76
N ALA A 171 -3.76 12.11 -10.15
CA ALA A 171 -4.98 11.73 -10.88
C ALA A 171 -5.39 12.80 -11.91
N SER A 172 -5.23 14.08 -11.57
CA SER A 172 -5.49 15.19 -12.47
C SER A 172 -4.55 15.20 -13.69
N GLU A 173 -3.26 14.88 -13.47
CA GLU A 173 -2.26 14.82 -14.53
C GLU A 173 -2.41 13.60 -15.44
N LEU A 174 -2.83 12.46 -14.88
CA LEU A 174 -2.85 11.18 -15.59
C LEU A 174 -4.21 10.78 -16.14
N GLY A 175 -5.29 11.40 -15.71
CA GLY A 175 -6.63 11.17 -16.25
C GLY A 175 -6.70 11.29 -17.78
N PRO A 176 -6.14 12.37 -18.41
CA PRO A 176 -6.09 12.49 -19.86
C PRO A 176 -5.30 11.37 -20.59
N LYS A 177 -4.47 10.63 -19.85
CA LYS A 177 -3.71 9.47 -20.35
C LYS A 177 -4.44 8.13 -20.12
N ASN A 178 -5.70 8.16 -19.68
CA ASN A 178 -6.47 6.97 -19.32
C ASN A 178 -5.85 6.16 -18.16
N ILE A 179 -5.28 6.86 -17.16
CA ILE A 179 -4.73 6.24 -15.96
C ILE A 179 -5.50 6.76 -14.74
N ARG A 180 -6.09 5.84 -13.98
CA ARG A 180 -6.77 6.13 -12.71
C ARG A 180 -5.77 6.09 -11.55
N VAL A 181 -5.88 7.04 -10.63
CA VAL A 181 -5.05 7.07 -9.42
C VAL A 181 -5.95 7.11 -8.20
N LEU A 182 -5.76 6.14 -7.30
CA LEU A 182 -6.63 5.86 -6.17
C LEU A 182 -5.82 5.61 -4.90
N GLY A 183 -6.46 5.73 -3.76
CA GLY A 183 -5.94 5.30 -2.47
C GLY A 183 -6.90 4.36 -1.77
N VAL A 184 -6.37 3.56 -0.85
CA VAL A 184 -7.14 2.79 0.13
C VAL A 184 -6.62 3.14 1.51
N ARG A 185 -7.44 3.82 2.30
CA ARG A 185 -7.14 4.19 3.68
C ARG A 185 -7.65 3.09 4.60
N SER A 186 -6.71 2.30 5.15
CA SER A 186 -7.05 1.20 6.06
C SER A 186 -6.69 1.53 7.50
N HIS A 187 -7.56 1.15 8.45
CA HIS A 187 -7.22 1.13 9.87
C HIS A 187 -6.17 0.05 10.17
N ALA A 188 -5.80 -0.13 11.45
CA ALA A 188 -5.07 -1.31 11.89
C ALA A 188 -5.78 -2.57 11.36
N ILE A 189 -5.00 -3.50 10.81
CA ILE A 189 -5.53 -4.72 10.20
C ILE A 189 -5.31 -5.86 11.18
N VAL A 190 -6.40 -6.51 11.61
CA VAL A 190 -6.39 -7.42 12.76
C VAL A 190 -5.45 -8.62 12.58
N ASP A 191 -5.39 -9.19 11.38
CA ASP A 191 -4.59 -10.39 11.05
C ASP A 191 -3.20 -10.05 10.45
N ALA A 192 -2.90 -8.78 10.21
CA ALA A 192 -1.58 -8.37 9.71
C ALA A 192 -0.44 -8.66 10.69
N VAL A 193 -0.73 -8.60 11.98
CA VAL A 193 0.24 -8.88 13.06
C VAL A 193 0.75 -10.32 12.99
N GLN A 194 -0.14 -11.27 12.71
CA GLN A 194 0.20 -12.69 12.57
C GLN A 194 0.87 -13.00 11.22
N ALA A 195 0.60 -12.18 10.22
CA ALA A 195 1.15 -12.31 8.87
C ALA A 195 2.56 -11.69 8.69
N GLY A 196 3.27 -11.39 9.78
CA GLY A 196 4.64 -10.87 9.72
C GLY A 196 4.73 -9.42 9.26
N SER A 197 3.71 -8.62 9.50
CA SER A 197 3.75 -7.17 9.26
C SER A 197 4.76 -6.48 10.18
N TYR A 198 5.49 -5.48 9.66
CA TYR A 198 6.34 -4.60 10.46
C TYR A 198 5.55 -3.86 11.56
N THR A 199 4.24 -3.69 11.38
CA THR A 199 3.37 -3.04 12.35
C THR A 199 3.22 -3.85 13.65
N ARG A 200 3.64 -5.11 13.67
CA ARG A 200 3.61 -5.93 14.87
C ARG A 200 4.41 -5.29 16.01
N GLU A 201 5.69 -4.98 15.74
CA GLU A 201 6.57 -4.36 16.76
C GLU A 201 6.02 -3.01 17.22
N LEU A 202 5.46 -2.24 16.28
CA LEU A 202 4.84 -0.95 16.57
C LEU A 202 3.62 -1.10 17.49
N PHE A 203 2.74 -2.06 17.22
CA PHE A 203 1.54 -2.30 18.03
C PHE A 203 1.88 -2.94 19.37
N GLU A 204 2.89 -3.82 19.42
CA GLU A 204 3.42 -4.39 20.66
C GLU A 204 3.97 -3.29 21.57
N SER A 205 4.78 -2.37 21.03
CA SER A 205 5.31 -1.23 21.79
C SER A 205 4.20 -0.35 22.36
N LYS A 206 3.17 -0.02 21.55
CA LYS A 206 2.02 0.77 22.01
C LYS A 206 1.21 0.06 23.08
N ALA A 207 0.94 -1.22 22.90
CA ALA A 207 0.21 -2.03 23.88
C ALA A 207 0.97 -2.08 25.21
N GLN A 208 2.28 -2.34 25.16
CA GLN A 208 3.14 -2.37 26.37
C GLN A 208 3.16 -1.03 27.10
N ALA A 209 3.25 0.09 26.38
CA ALA A 209 3.21 1.43 26.99
C ALA A 209 1.89 1.70 27.75
N MET A 210 0.81 1.00 27.38
CA MET A 210 -0.50 1.08 28.03
C MET A 210 -0.75 -0.06 29.05
N GLY A 211 0.23 -0.94 29.29
CA GLY A 211 0.07 -2.12 30.15
C GLY A 211 -0.86 -3.18 29.59
N LEU A 212 -1.04 -3.22 28.26
CA LEU A 212 -1.96 -4.13 27.55
C LEU A 212 -1.20 -5.17 26.74
N SER A 213 -1.84 -6.31 26.48
CA SER A 213 -1.42 -7.20 25.40
C SER A 213 -1.79 -6.60 24.03
N ILE A 214 -1.11 -7.04 22.96
CA ILE A 214 -1.45 -6.61 21.60
C ILE A 214 -2.91 -6.95 21.21
N GLY A 215 -3.43 -8.07 21.69
CA GLY A 215 -4.83 -8.46 21.49
C GLY A 215 -5.80 -7.50 22.16
N GLN A 216 -5.54 -7.10 23.39
CA GLN A 216 -6.37 -6.12 24.11
C GLN A 216 -6.29 -4.74 23.45
N TRP A 217 -5.11 -4.34 22.95
CA TRP A 217 -4.96 -3.09 22.21
C TRP A 217 -5.76 -3.10 20.91
N LEU A 218 -5.71 -4.18 20.13
CA LEU A 218 -6.50 -4.35 18.90
C LEU A 218 -8.00 -4.34 19.17
N GLU A 219 -8.43 -5.02 20.26
CA GLU A 219 -9.84 -5.00 20.69
C GLU A 219 -10.28 -3.58 21.05
N GLY A 220 -9.48 -2.85 21.84
CA GLY A 220 -9.74 -1.44 22.14
C GLY A 220 -9.86 -0.57 20.87
N ALA A 221 -8.95 -0.78 19.90
CA ALA A 221 -9.01 -0.08 18.61
C ALA A 221 -10.29 -0.44 17.83
N ALA A 222 -10.73 -1.70 17.87
CA ALA A 222 -11.98 -2.14 17.26
C ALA A 222 -13.20 -1.45 17.90
N GLN A 223 -13.25 -1.35 19.23
CA GLN A 223 -14.33 -0.65 19.94
C GLN A 223 -14.42 0.84 19.62
N GLY A 224 -13.33 1.46 19.19
CA GLY A 224 -13.29 2.85 18.69
C GLY A 224 -13.94 3.05 17.32
N THR A 225 -14.23 1.99 16.57
CA THR A 225 -14.87 2.08 15.25
C THR A 225 -16.40 2.02 15.34
N MET A 226 -17.10 2.55 14.32
CA MET A 226 -18.58 2.43 14.27
C MET A 226 -19.04 0.98 14.15
N LEU A 227 -18.33 0.15 13.37
CA LEU A 227 -18.67 -1.27 13.15
C LEU A 227 -18.15 -2.19 14.25
N LYS A 228 -17.48 -1.65 15.28
CA LYS A 228 -16.89 -2.42 16.41
C LYS A 228 -15.98 -3.56 15.96
N ARG A 229 -15.29 -3.38 14.87
CA ARG A 229 -14.33 -4.33 14.30
C ARG A 229 -13.25 -3.62 13.50
N LEU A 230 -12.12 -4.27 13.33
CA LEU A 230 -11.04 -3.85 12.43
C LEU A 230 -11.14 -4.57 11.09
N PRO A 231 -10.62 -3.99 9.99
CA PRO A 231 -10.53 -4.67 8.71
C PRO A 231 -9.56 -5.85 8.77
N THR A 232 -9.73 -6.80 7.86
CA THR A 232 -8.81 -7.93 7.63
C THR A 232 -7.98 -7.70 6.37
N LEU A 233 -6.85 -8.42 6.23
CA LEU A 233 -6.03 -8.44 5.02
C LEU A 233 -6.85 -8.81 3.78
N SER A 234 -7.73 -9.81 3.91
CA SER A 234 -8.61 -10.23 2.82
C SER A 234 -9.55 -9.10 2.38
N GLN A 235 -10.19 -8.39 3.31
CA GLN A 235 -11.10 -7.30 2.99
C GLN A 235 -10.38 -6.14 2.27
N VAL A 236 -9.17 -5.81 2.70
CA VAL A 236 -8.34 -4.80 2.01
C VAL A 236 -7.99 -5.27 0.60
N ALA A 237 -7.54 -6.51 0.44
CA ALA A 237 -7.15 -7.06 -0.84
C ALA A 237 -8.32 -7.16 -1.85
N GLU A 238 -9.51 -7.57 -1.39
CA GLU A 238 -10.74 -7.60 -2.21
C GLU A 238 -11.14 -6.19 -2.67
N THR A 239 -11.05 -5.20 -1.79
CA THR A 239 -11.33 -3.80 -2.16
C THR A 239 -10.32 -3.29 -3.20
N VAL A 240 -9.05 -3.61 -3.05
CA VAL A 240 -8.02 -3.24 -4.04
C VAL A 240 -8.29 -3.91 -5.39
N ALA A 241 -8.71 -5.18 -5.40
CA ALA A 241 -9.05 -5.90 -6.63
C ALA A 241 -10.28 -5.29 -7.33
N PHE A 242 -11.31 -4.92 -6.58
CA PHE A 242 -12.46 -4.18 -7.12
C PHE A 242 -12.03 -2.84 -7.75
N LEU A 243 -11.25 -2.05 -7.03
CA LEU A 243 -10.77 -0.74 -7.51
C LEU A 243 -9.86 -0.87 -8.74
N ALA A 244 -9.09 -1.95 -8.84
CA ALA A 244 -8.23 -2.25 -9.97
C ALA A 244 -9.02 -2.70 -11.21
N SER A 245 -10.26 -3.15 -11.05
CA SER A 245 -11.09 -3.72 -12.11
C SER A 245 -11.86 -2.67 -12.92
N GLU A 246 -12.44 -3.10 -14.04
CA GLU A 246 -13.34 -2.32 -14.89
C GLU A 246 -14.63 -1.87 -14.15
N HIS A 247 -15.02 -2.58 -13.08
CA HIS A 247 -16.19 -2.20 -12.27
C HIS A 247 -16.01 -0.86 -11.55
N ALA A 248 -14.77 -0.40 -11.40
CA ALA A 248 -14.43 0.88 -10.78
C ALA A 248 -13.98 1.96 -11.77
N ASN A 249 -14.26 1.82 -13.07
CA ASN A 249 -13.75 2.69 -14.14
C ASN A 249 -14.09 4.18 -13.98
N SER A 250 -15.17 4.50 -13.28
CA SER A 250 -15.54 5.89 -12.98
C SER A 250 -14.88 6.47 -11.73
N MET A 251 -14.01 5.68 -11.06
CA MET A 251 -13.35 6.09 -9.82
C MET A 251 -11.90 6.49 -10.09
N THR A 252 -11.56 7.73 -9.76
CA THR A 252 -10.20 8.26 -9.72
C THR A 252 -10.13 9.42 -8.73
N ALA A 253 -8.94 9.87 -8.33
CA ALA A 253 -8.73 10.99 -7.41
C ALA A 253 -9.39 10.81 -6.02
N THR A 254 -9.71 9.59 -5.62
CA THR A 254 -10.36 9.29 -4.35
C THR A 254 -9.52 8.36 -3.48
N VAL A 255 -9.70 8.47 -2.17
CA VAL A 255 -9.12 7.57 -1.17
C VAL A 255 -10.27 6.85 -0.48
N VAL A 256 -10.42 5.56 -0.79
CA VAL A 256 -11.51 4.73 -0.25
C VAL A 256 -11.27 4.46 1.23
N ASN A 257 -12.27 4.76 2.05
CA ASN A 257 -12.21 4.64 3.49
C ASN A 257 -12.55 3.22 3.94
N MET A 258 -11.53 2.48 4.41
CA MET A 258 -11.65 1.14 4.99
C MET A 258 -11.33 1.14 6.49
N THR A 259 -11.85 2.11 7.23
CA THR A 259 -11.56 2.25 8.66
C THR A 259 -12.65 1.68 9.56
N ALA A 260 -13.65 0.99 9.01
CA ALA A 260 -14.82 0.50 9.75
C ALA A 260 -15.58 1.62 10.50
N GLY A 261 -15.48 2.86 10.00
CA GLY A 261 -16.08 4.03 10.61
C GLY A 261 -15.28 4.64 11.77
N ALA A 262 -13.98 4.37 11.87
CA ALA A 262 -13.11 5.12 12.78
C ALA A 262 -12.94 6.58 12.32
N ILE A 263 -13.12 6.83 11.03
CA ILE A 263 -13.02 8.15 10.40
C ILE A 263 -14.22 8.34 9.50
N VAL A 264 -14.74 9.57 9.46
CA VAL A 264 -15.72 10.07 8.50
C VAL A 264 -14.99 11.01 7.52
N ASP A 265 -15.21 10.84 6.21
CA ASP A 265 -14.67 11.72 5.16
C ASP A 265 -15.50 12.98 4.99
#